data_8cc6ce228d78599b5a579fa5f593b62e
#
_entry.id   8cc6ce228d78599b5a579fa5f593b62e
#
_cell.length_a   1.000
_cell.length_b   1.000
_cell.length_c   1.000
_cell.angle_alpha   90.00
_cell.angle_beta   90.00
_cell.angle_gamma   90.00
#
_symmetry.space_group_name_H-M   'P 1'
#
loop_
_entity.id
_entity.type
_entity.pdbx_description
1 polymer ?
#
loop_
_entity_poly.entity_id
_entity_poly.type
_entity_poly.pdbx_seq_one_letter_code
_entity_poly.pdbx_strand_id
1 'polypeptide(L)'
;YALAFLCVMGCFYCSYRVIADGSRKTWAGMVLWALAAAYSHYYALVAVGIMMFFTGVAVWIKYRGKTWIKGVLAIVAFFIGYAPWLYFFYAGLKNVSRGWWMTEILGLDQSLEIVMGGRGMNGIVFPLVILFLVVTLAVDSSVFSVEKDGVHMQKPSVRNWSDKTYAMAVGACTILGTLAFAYLLSVVMAPMLAQRYLY
;
A
#
# COMPACT_ATOMS: atom_id res chain seq x y z
N TYR A 1 8.13 -15.94 2.72
CA TYR A 1 7.65 -14.77 1.95
C TYR A 1 6.32 -15.05 1.23
N ALA A 2 6.12 -16.25 0.66
CA ALA A 2 4.91 -16.59 -0.09
C ALA A 2 3.62 -16.40 0.73
N LEU A 3 3.62 -16.81 2.00
CA LEU A 3 2.48 -16.61 2.89
C LEU A 3 2.20 -15.13 3.16
N ALA A 4 3.24 -14.34 3.42
CA ALA A 4 3.11 -12.90 3.63
C ALA A 4 2.52 -12.22 2.39
N PHE A 5 3.02 -12.58 1.20
CA PHE A 5 2.50 -12.08 -0.08
C PHE A 5 1.02 -12.45 -0.26
N LEU A 6 0.64 -13.71 -0.04
CA LEU A 6 -0.75 -14.14 -0.10
C LEU A 6 -1.65 -13.31 0.84
N CYS A 7 -1.21 -13.09 2.06
CA CYS A 7 -1.96 -12.31 3.04
C CYS A 7 -2.11 -10.84 2.62
N VAL A 8 -1.05 -10.22 2.08
CA VAL A 8 -1.10 -8.85 1.54
C VAL A 8 -2.07 -8.78 0.36
N MET A 9 -2.06 -9.76 -0.55
CA MET A 9 -3.01 -9.82 -1.68
C MET A 9 -4.44 -10.01 -1.21
N GLY A 10 -4.68 -10.86 -0.18
CA GLY A 10 -5.99 -11.01 0.47
C GLY A 10 -6.48 -9.69 1.10
N CYS A 11 -5.59 -8.96 1.76
CA CYS A 11 -5.87 -7.64 2.30
C CYS A 11 -6.21 -6.64 1.18
N PHE A 12 -5.47 -6.64 0.07
CA PHE A 12 -5.73 -5.79 -1.09
C PHE A 12 -7.09 -6.09 -1.75
N TYR A 13 -7.43 -7.37 -1.91
CA TYR A 13 -8.74 -7.76 -2.39
C TYR A 13 -9.87 -7.25 -1.47
N CYS A 14 -9.72 -7.39 -0.15
CA CYS A 14 -10.67 -6.85 0.81
C CYS A 14 -10.72 -5.32 0.76
N SER A 15 -9.59 -4.62 0.55
CA SER A 15 -9.53 -3.18 0.34
C SER A 15 -10.40 -2.75 -0.86
N TYR A 16 -10.25 -3.41 -2.00
CA TYR A 16 -11.11 -3.20 -3.16
C TYR A 16 -12.60 -3.37 -2.82
N ARG A 17 -12.95 -4.47 -2.14
CA ARG A 17 -14.33 -4.74 -1.72
C ARG A 17 -14.86 -3.70 -0.72
N VAL A 18 -14.02 -3.22 0.18
CA VAL A 18 -14.35 -2.14 1.12
C VAL A 18 -14.68 -0.85 0.36
N ILE A 19 -13.89 -0.50 -0.65
CA ILE A 19 -14.13 0.67 -1.50
C ILE A 19 -15.42 0.52 -2.30
N ALA A 20 -15.74 -0.70 -2.74
CA ALA A 20 -16.92 -0.98 -3.56
C ALA A 20 -18.23 -0.97 -2.74
N ASP A 21 -18.28 -1.67 -1.62
CA ASP A 21 -19.53 -1.90 -0.86
C ASP A 21 -19.54 -1.31 0.55
N GLY A 22 -18.36 -1.04 1.14
CA GLY A 22 -18.21 -0.48 2.49
C GLY A 22 -18.84 -1.32 3.60
N SER A 23 -19.07 -2.63 3.37
CA SER A 23 -19.77 -3.50 4.31
C SER A 23 -18.91 -3.81 5.55
N ARG A 24 -19.57 -4.13 6.68
CA ARG A 24 -18.84 -4.52 7.91
C ARG A 24 -18.06 -5.82 7.72
N LYS A 25 -18.57 -6.74 6.88
CA LYS A 25 -17.91 -8.03 6.60
C LYS A 25 -16.60 -7.85 5.85
N THR A 26 -16.59 -6.96 4.84
CA THR A 26 -15.38 -6.66 4.06
C THR A 26 -14.32 -5.95 4.90
N TRP A 27 -14.72 -5.03 5.80
CA TRP A 27 -13.82 -4.42 6.78
C TRP A 27 -13.21 -5.45 7.74
N ALA A 28 -14.03 -6.36 8.27
CA ALA A 28 -13.56 -7.45 9.13
C ALA A 28 -12.59 -8.38 8.39
N GLY A 29 -12.91 -8.76 7.16
CA GLY A 29 -12.01 -9.54 6.30
C GLY A 29 -10.68 -8.86 6.06
N MET A 30 -10.69 -7.54 5.81
CA MET A 30 -9.48 -6.73 5.65
C MET A 30 -8.60 -6.76 6.90
N VAL A 31 -9.20 -6.59 8.10
CA VAL A 31 -8.48 -6.65 9.39
C VAL A 31 -7.86 -8.03 9.61
N LEU A 32 -8.59 -9.11 9.32
CA LEU A 32 -8.08 -10.48 9.48
C LEU A 32 -6.89 -10.76 8.54
N TRP A 33 -6.98 -10.40 7.26
CA TRP A 33 -5.89 -10.54 6.32
C TRP A 33 -4.70 -9.66 6.68
N ALA A 34 -4.95 -8.43 7.17
CA ALA A 34 -3.91 -7.53 7.63
C ALA A 34 -3.17 -8.11 8.86
N LEU A 35 -3.89 -8.68 9.83
CA LEU A 35 -3.27 -9.36 10.96
C LEU A 35 -2.44 -10.56 10.51
N ALA A 36 -2.97 -11.41 9.64
CA ALA A 36 -2.22 -12.56 9.12
C ALA A 36 -0.94 -12.12 8.40
N ALA A 37 -0.98 -11.03 7.62
CA ALA A 37 0.19 -10.46 6.98
C ALA A 37 1.21 -9.92 8.00
N ALA A 38 0.74 -9.16 9.00
CA ALA A 38 1.57 -8.55 10.03
C ALA A 38 2.28 -9.60 10.91
N TYR A 39 1.60 -10.68 11.25
CA TYR A 39 2.19 -11.81 11.98
C TYR A 39 3.17 -12.63 11.13
N SER A 40 3.03 -12.60 9.80
CA SER A 40 3.90 -13.34 8.88
C SER A 40 5.24 -12.66 8.64
N HIS A 41 5.25 -11.31 8.50
CA HIS A 41 6.46 -10.58 8.15
C HIS A 41 6.34 -9.08 8.47
N TYR A 42 7.41 -8.48 9.02
CA TYR A 42 7.38 -7.06 9.42
C TYR A 42 7.22 -6.07 8.25
N TYR A 43 7.74 -6.36 7.05
CA TYR A 43 7.45 -5.53 5.87
C TYR A 43 5.99 -5.63 5.44
N ALA A 44 5.38 -6.81 5.60
CA ALA A 44 3.96 -6.98 5.35
C ALA A 44 3.12 -6.19 6.36
N LEU A 45 3.55 -6.09 7.64
CA LEU A 45 2.94 -5.19 8.63
C LEU A 45 2.89 -3.74 8.12
N VAL A 46 4.02 -3.22 7.62
CA VAL A 46 4.09 -1.85 7.08
C VAL A 46 3.17 -1.70 5.87
N ALA A 47 3.24 -2.63 4.93
CA ALA A 47 2.43 -2.59 3.72
C ALA A 47 0.92 -2.58 4.02
N VAL A 48 0.45 -3.47 4.89
CA VAL A 48 -0.98 -3.52 5.23
C VAL A 48 -1.42 -2.32 6.07
N GLY A 49 -0.55 -1.78 6.93
CA GLY A 49 -0.83 -0.54 7.67
C GLY A 49 -1.06 0.64 6.74
N ILE A 50 -0.17 0.84 5.78
CA ILE A 50 -0.30 1.87 4.73
C ILE A 50 -1.57 1.63 3.90
N MET A 51 -1.81 0.38 3.49
CA MET A 51 -2.99 -0.01 2.70
C MET A 51 -4.30 0.30 3.45
N MET A 52 -4.39 -0.04 4.72
CA MET A 52 -5.57 0.25 5.56
C MET A 52 -5.82 1.75 5.68
N PHE A 53 -4.76 2.54 5.88
CA PHE A 53 -4.84 3.99 5.96
C PHE A 53 -5.40 4.59 4.66
N PHE A 54 -4.80 4.27 3.51
CA PHE A 54 -5.25 4.80 2.22
C PHE A 54 -6.62 4.27 1.80
N THR A 55 -6.99 3.05 2.18
CA THR A 55 -8.37 2.54 2.01
C THR A 55 -9.37 3.37 2.80
N GLY A 56 -9.05 3.70 4.05
CA GLY A 56 -9.87 4.59 4.87
C GLY A 56 -10.05 5.97 4.24
N VAL A 57 -8.97 6.55 3.71
CA VAL A 57 -9.00 7.84 2.99
C VAL A 57 -9.86 7.74 1.72
N ALA A 58 -9.68 6.69 0.91
CA ALA A 58 -10.46 6.47 -0.31
C ALA A 58 -11.96 6.35 -0.02
N VAL A 59 -12.33 5.59 1.00
CA VAL A 59 -13.72 5.44 1.45
C VAL A 59 -14.28 6.77 1.95
N TRP A 60 -13.49 7.56 2.69
CA TRP A 60 -13.89 8.88 3.16
C TRP A 60 -14.15 9.85 2.00
N ILE A 61 -13.26 9.88 1.01
CA ILE A 61 -13.42 10.73 -0.18
C ILE A 61 -14.66 10.33 -0.97
N LYS A 62 -14.86 9.02 -1.20
CA LYS A 62 -15.94 8.47 -2.02
C LYS A 62 -17.31 8.66 -1.38
N TYR A 63 -17.47 8.26 -0.12
CA TYR A 63 -18.78 8.18 0.53
C TYR A 63 -19.10 9.37 1.45
N ARG A 64 -18.09 10.12 1.88
CA ARG A 64 -18.22 11.21 2.85
C ARG A 64 -18.96 10.81 4.15
N GLY A 65 -19.34 11.79 4.95
CA GLY A 65 -20.10 11.57 6.18
C GLY A 65 -19.30 10.77 7.22
N LYS A 66 -19.99 9.94 8.00
CA LYS A 66 -19.41 9.15 9.11
C LYS A 66 -18.73 7.85 8.67
N THR A 67 -18.49 7.62 7.37
CA THR A 67 -17.89 6.38 6.85
C THR A 67 -16.44 6.20 7.32
N TRP A 68 -15.70 7.29 7.55
CA TRP A 68 -14.35 7.27 8.12
C TRP A 68 -14.28 6.56 9.48
N ILE A 69 -15.39 6.55 10.26
CA ILE A 69 -15.45 5.86 11.57
C ILE A 69 -15.18 4.37 11.42
N LYS A 70 -15.70 3.74 10.35
CA LYS A 70 -15.44 2.32 10.09
C LYS A 70 -13.95 2.06 9.83
N GLY A 71 -13.29 2.98 9.11
CA GLY A 71 -11.84 2.92 8.87
C GLY A 71 -11.04 3.03 10.17
N VAL A 72 -11.39 4.00 11.02
CA VAL A 72 -10.76 4.15 12.34
C VAL A 72 -10.98 2.92 13.21
N LEU A 73 -12.21 2.39 13.27
CA LEU A 73 -12.50 1.16 14.02
C LEU A 73 -11.72 -0.04 13.51
N ALA A 74 -11.54 -0.17 12.19
CA ALA A 74 -10.72 -1.22 11.60
C ALA A 74 -9.24 -1.10 12.00
N ILE A 75 -8.69 0.12 11.98
CA ILE A 75 -7.31 0.39 12.41
C ILE A 75 -7.16 0.08 13.91
N VAL A 76 -8.10 0.51 14.75
CA VAL A 76 -8.08 0.20 16.19
C VAL A 76 -8.15 -1.31 16.42
N ALA A 77 -9.06 -2.01 15.74
CA ALA A 77 -9.19 -3.46 15.84
C ALA A 77 -7.89 -4.18 15.40
N PHE A 78 -7.24 -3.68 14.35
CA PHE A 78 -5.94 -4.18 13.91
C PHE A 78 -4.87 -4.01 14.99
N PHE A 79 -4.75 -2.82 15.60
CA PHE A 79 -3.76 -2.59 16.66
C PHE A 79 -4.04 -3.42 17.91
N ILE A 80 -5.31 -3.59 18.30
CA ILE A 80 -5.69 -4.48 19.41
C ILE A 80 -5.29 -5.92 19.10
N GLY A 81 -5.58 -6.41 17.89
CA GLY A 81 -5.23 -7.76 17.46
C GLY A 81 -3.72 -7.97 17.34
N TYR A 82 -2.94 -6.92 17.03
CA TYR A 82 -1.48 -6.99 16.92
C TYR A 82 -0.77 -6.72 18.26
N ALA A 83 -1.47 -6.17 19.26
CA ALA A 83 -0.89 -5.81 20.56
C ALA A 83 -0.04 -6.91 21.22
N PRO A 84 -0.45 -8.20 21.23
CA PRO A 84 0.36 -9.26 21.83
C PRO A 84 1.75 -9.42 21.19
N TRP A 85 1.87 -9.04 19.87
CA TRP A 85 3.12 -9.16 19.13
C TRP A 85 4.02 -7.94 19.27
N LEU A 86 3.49 -6.79 19.71
CA LEU A 86 4.27 -5.56 19.90
C LEU A 86 5.43 -5.73 20.86
N TYR A 87 5.28 -6.55 21.89
CA TYR A 87 6.36 -6.88 22.82
C TYR A 87 7.54 -7.54 22.10
N PHE A 88 7.28 -8.56 21.29
CA PHE A 88 8.31 -9.27 20.53
C PHE A 88 8.93 -8.39 19.44
N PHE A 89 8.11 -7.55 18.80
CA PHE A 89 8.57 -6.57 17.83
C PHE A 89 9.53 -5.56 18.45
N TYR A 90 9.19 -5.01 19.62
CA TYR A 90 10.04 -4.08 20.37
C TYR A 90 11.34 -4.74 20.85
N ALA A 91 11.27 -5.97 21.35
CA ALA A 91 12.46 -6.72 21.73
C ALA A 91 13.38 -6.99 20.52
N GLY A 92 12.81 -7.28 19.36
CA GLY A 92 13.53 -7.44 18.10
C GLY A 92 14.24 -6.16 17.66
N LEU A 93 13.58 -5.00 17.74
CA LEU A 93 14.18 -3.70 17.41
C LEU A 93 15.40 -3.37 18.29
N LYS A 94 15.34 -3.68 19.58
CA LYS A 94 16.51 -3.50 20.49
C LYS A 94 17.71 -4.35 20.10
N ASN A 95 17.47 -5.55 19.58
CA ASN A 95 18.55 -6.44 19.16
C ASN A 95 19.18 -6.00 17.83
N VAL A 96 18.41 -5.38 16.95
CA VAL A 96 18.89 -4.82 15.68
C VAL A 96 19.95 -3.74 15.92
N SER A 97 19.77 -2.89 16.92
CA SER A 97 20.73 -1.82 17.25
C SER A 97 22.07 -2.33 17.81
N ARG A 98 22.19 -3.60 18.18
CA ARG A 98 23.38 -4.19 18.83
C ARG A 98 24.34 -4.94 17.92
N GLY A 99 24.05 -5.06 16.64
CA GLY A 99 24.92 -5.78 15.71
C GLY A 99 24.17 -6.31 14.50
N TRP A 100 23.67 -5.42 13.69
CA TRP A 100 23.09 -5.78 12.39
C TRP A 100 24.24 -6.16 11.45
N TRP A 101 24.10 -7.31 10.77
CA TRP A 101 25.10 -7.84 9.83
C TRP A 101 25.20 -7.04 8.52
N MET A 102 24.32 -6.09 8.28
CA MET A 102 24.36 -5.21 7.10
C MET A 102 25.05 -3.91 7.48
N THR A 103 26.13 -3.59 6.78
CA THR A 103 26.96 -2.42 6.99
C THR A 103 26.67 -1.29 5.98
N GLU A 104 26.02 -1.61 4.87
CA GLU A 104 25.77 -0.65 3.79
C GLU A 104 24.28 -0.36 3.63
N ILE A 105 23.96 0.94 3.48
CA ILE A 105 22.63 1.41 3.12
C ILE A 105 22.56 1.42 1.60
N LEU A 106 21.64 0.63 1.03
CA LEU A 106 21.35 0.71 -0.40
C LEU A 106 20.84 2.12 -0.75
N GLY A 107 21.44 2.74 -1.75
CA GLY A 107 20.96 3.99 -2.33
C GLY A 107 19.52 3.85 -2.84
N LEU A 108 18.82 4.96 -2.96
CA LEU A 108 17.44 4.96 -3.44
C LEU A 108 17.36 4.47 -4.90
N ASP A 109 18.36 4.82 -5.71
CA ASP A 109 18.57 4.36 -7.07
C ASP A 109 18.76 2.83 -7.15
N GLN A 110 19.62 2.28 -6.29
CA GLN A 110 19.86 0.84 -6.20
C GLN A 110 18.62 0.07 -5.72
N SER A 111 17.90 0.63 -4.74
CA SER A 111 16.67 0.03 -4.22
C SER A 111 15.57 -0.02 -5.28
N LEU A 112 15.40 1.06 -6.04
CA LEU A 112 14.48 1.11 -7.17
C LEU A 112 14.91 0.15 -8.28
N GLU A 113 16.21 0.09 -8.58
CA GLU A 113 16.76 -0.82 -9.57
C GLU A 113 16.44 -2.29 -9.24
N ILE A 114 16.58 -2.70 -7.99
CA ILE A 114 16.28 -4.05 -7.54
C ILE A 114 14.78 -4.36 -7.64
N VAL A 115 13.92 -3.44 -7.15
CA VAL A 115 12.46 -3.60 -7.19
C VAL A 115 11.94 -3.70 -8.61
N MET A 116 12.60 -3.05 -9.56
CA MET A 116 12.21 -3.02 -10.97
C MET A 116 12.79 -4.18 -11.81
N GLY A 117 13.44 -5.16 -11.16
CA GLY A 117 13.90 -6.36 -11.86
C GLY A 117 15.32 -6.33 -12.44
N GLY A 118 16.20 -5.41 -11.95
CA GLY A 118 17.63 -5.36 -12.31
C GLY A 118 17.97 -4.48 -13.52
N ARG A 119 19.27 -4.30 -13.76
CA ARG A 119 19.85 -3.27 -14.65
C ARG A 119 19.38 -3.22 -16.12
N GLY A 120 18.81 -4.29 -16.65
CA GLY A 120 18.46 -4.36 -18.08
C GLY A 120 17.01 -3.99 -18.42
N MET A 121 16.06 -4.19 -17.52
CA MET A 121 14.63 -4.01 -17.80
C MET A 121 14.04 -2.71 -17.23
N ASN A 122 14.73 -2.06 -16.32
CA ASN A 122 14.24 -0.92 -15.55
C ASN A 122 13.97 0.33 -16.39
N GLY A 123 14.78 0.57 -17.41
CA GLY A 123 14.61 1.71 -18.29
C GLY A 123 13.30 1.71 -19.07
N ILE A 124 12.62 0.56 -19.19
CA ILE A 124 11.39 0.41 -19.98
C ILE A 124 10.19 0.08 -19.08
N VAL A 125 10.35 -0.86 -18.15
CA VAL A 125 9.22 -1.36 -17.33
C VAL A 125 8.66 -0.28 -16.41
N PHE A 126 9.50 0.49 -15.75
CA PHE A 126 9.06 1.55 -14.84
C PHE A 126 8.27 2.67 -15.54
N PRO A 127 8.77 3.28 -16.63
CA PRO A 127 7.99 4.24 -17.40
C PRO A 127 6.67 3.66 -17.91
N LEU A 128 6.65 2.38 -18.35
CA LEU A 128 5.43 1.73 -18.80
C LEU A 128 4.41 1.54 -17.68
N VAL A 129 4.85 1.14 -16.49
CA VAL A 129 3.97 1.03 -15.31
C VAL A 129 3.42 2.39 -14.92
N ILE A 130 4.25 3.42 -14.87
CA ILE A 130 3.80 4.79 -14.59
C ILE A 130 2.83 5.27 -15.68
N LEU A 131 3.18 5.07 -16.94
CA LEU A 131 2.32 5.44 -18.07
C LEU A 131 0.97 4.73 -17.97
N PHE A 132 0.96 3.41 -17.70
CA PHE A 132 -0.26 2.64 -17.51
C PHE A 132 -1.11 3.17 -16.37
N LEU A 133 -0.51 3.50 -15.22
CA LEU A 133 -1.20 4.10 -14.08
C LEU A 133 -1.80 5.48 -14.45
N VAL A 134 -1.00 6.34 -15.08
CA VAL A 134 -1.43 7.68 -15.50
C VAL A 134 -2.58 7.60 -16.52
N VAL A 135 -2.46 6.73 -17.52
CA VAL A 135 -3.50 6.52 -18.54
C VAL A 135 -4.78 5.99 -17.89
N THR A 136 -4.66 5.00 -17.00
CA THR A 136 -5.84 4.45 -16.31
C THR A 136 -6.52 5.50 -15.44
N LEU A 137 -5.75 6.29 -14.69
CA LEU A 137 -6.26 7.38 -13.87
C LEU A 137 -6.91 8.48 -14.74
N ALA A 138 -6.31 8.82 -15.87
CA ALA A 138 -6.83 9.83 -16.79
C ALA A 138 -8.14 9.36 -17.46
N VAL A 139 -8.20 8.12 -17.92
CA VAL A 139 -9.38 7.54 -18.57
C VAL A 139 -10.55 7.42 -17.60
N ASP A 140 -10.28 6.96 -16.38
CA ASP A 140 -11.33 6.72 -15.38
C ASP A 140 -11.77 8.01 -14.66
N SER A 141 -10.92 9.05 -14.63
CA SER A 141 -11.30 10.34 -14.04
C SER A 141 -12.32 11.13 -14.86
N SER A 142 -12.85 10.52 -15.94
CA SER A 142 -13.79 11.17 -16.86
C SER A 142 -13.33 12.57 -17.33
N VAL A 143 -12.01 12.70 -17.57
CA VAL A 143 -11.45 13.92 -18.19
C VAL A 143 -12.11 14.18 -19.55
N PHE A 144 -12.56 13.08 -20.19
CA PHE A 144 -13.28 13.17 -21.46
C PHE A 144 -14.72 12.70 -21.26
N SER A 145 -15.68 13.61 -21.34
CA SER A 145 -17.08 13.27 -21.51
C SER A 145 -17.44 13.42 -22.99
N VAL A 146 -17.99 12.36 -23.58
CA VAL A 146 -18.54 12.39 -24.92
C VAL A 146 -20.01 12.71 -24.80
N GLU A 147 -20.37 13.95 -25.07
CA GLU A 147 -21.77 14.40 -25.17
C GLU A 147 -22.15 14.51 -26.65
N LYS A 148 -23.47 14.49 -26.98
CA LYS A 148 -23.94 14.50 -28.37
C LYS A 148 -23.39 15.68 -29.22
N ASP A 149 -22.94 16.74 -28.56
CA ASP A 149 -22.44 17.97 -29.21
C ASP A 149 -20.91 18.05 -29.26
N GLY A 150 -20.18 17.02 -28.85
CA GLY A 150 -18.71 16.97 -28.93
C GLY A 150 -18.02 16.40 -27.70
N VAL A 151 -16.68 16.38 -27.76
CA VAL A 151 -15.83 15.95 -26.64
C VAL A 151 -15.52 17.17 -25.78
N HIS A 152 -16.05 17.20 -24.57
CA HIS A 152 -15.75 18.24 -23.59
C HIS A 152 -14.74 17.76 -22.54
N MET A 153 -13.71 18.57 -22.30
CA MET A 153 -12.79 18.35 -21.18
C MET A 153 -13.44 18.80 -19.86
N GLN A 154 -13.73 17.86 -18.99
CA GLN A 154 -14.13 18.16 -17.62
C GLN A 154 -12.92 18.22 -16.69
N LYS A 155 -12.97 19.08 -15.66
CA LYS A 155 -11.94 19.10 -14.63
C LYS A 155 -11.91 17.72 -13.92
N PRO A 156 -10.76 17.03 -13.88
CA PRO A 156 -10.64 15.74 -13.22
C PRO A 156 -11.03 15.89 -11.74
N SER A 157 -11.96 15.06 -11.30
CA SER A 157 -12.39 15.02 -9.90
C SER A 157 -12.13 13.63 -9.32
N VAL A 158 -11.28 13.57 -8.30
CA VAL A 158 -10.99 12.33 -7.57
C VAL A 158 -12.26 11.63 -7.06
N ARG A 159 -13.31 12.40 -6.80
CA ARG A 159 -14.59 11.89 -6.30
C ARG A 159 -15.33 10.99 -7.31
N ASN A 160 -15.10 11.20 -8.59
CA ASN A 160 -15.79 10.49 -9.67
C ASN A 160 -15.02 9.24 -10.12
N TRP A 161 -13.93 8.90 -9.43
CA TRP A 161 -13.16 7.70 -9.75
C TRP A 161 -13.98 6.42 -9.54
N SER A 162 -13.74 5.44 -10.40
CA SER A 162 -14.28 4.08 -10.22
C SER A 162 -13.65 3.39 -9.02
N ASP A 163 -14.30 2.33 -8.55
CA ASP A 163 -13.78 1.51 -7.44
C ASP A 163 -12.43 0.89 -7.79
N LYS A 164 -12.23 0.54 -9.07
CA LYS A 164 -10.98 0.00 -9.59
C LYS A 164 -9.85 1.04 -9.50
N THR A 165 -10.14 2.28 -9.89
CA THR A 165 -9.17 3.38 -9.85
C THR A 165 -8.77 3.73 -8.43
N TYR A 166 -9.74 3.80 -7.50
CA TYR A 166 -9.41 3.95 -6.09
C TYR A 166 -8.52 2.81 -5.58
N ALA A 167 -8.84 1.55 -5.92
CA ALA A 167 -8.03 0.41 -5.49
C ALA A 167 -6.62 0.44 -6.09
N MET A 168 -6.47 0.83 -7.36
CA MET A 168 -5.17 1.00 -8.00
C MET A 168 -4.35 2.10 -7.33
N ALA A 169 -4.96 3.23 -7.00
CA ALA A 169 -4.31 4.31 -6.27
C ALA A 169 -3.86 3.86 -4.87
N VAL A 170 -4.70 3.12 -4.14
CA VAL A 170 -4.34 2.52 -2.84
C VAL A 170 -3.17 1.55 -3.01
N GLY A 171 -3.19 0.69 -4.02
CA GLY A 171 -2.08 -0.24 -4.33
C GLY A 171 -0.77 0.50 -4.61
N ALA A 172 -0.81 1.51 -5.48
CA ALA A 172 0.35 2.35 -5.80
C ALA A 172 0.90 3.07 -4.56
N CYS A 173 0.03 3.70 -3.76
CA CYS A 173 0.41 4.35 -2.50
C CYS A 173 0.99 3.34 -1.50
N THR A 174 0.48 2.10 -1.47
CA THR A 174 1.01 1.04 -0.59
C THR A 174 2.44 0.67 -1.00
N ILE A 175 2.69 0.43 -2.28
CA ILE A 175 4.02 0.07 -2.78
C ILE A 175 5.01 1.22 -2.51
N LEU A 176 4.69 2.43 -2.97
CA LEU A 176 5.57 3.59 -2.81
C LEU A 176 5.78 3.95 -1.34
N GLY A 177 4.72 3.91 -0.54
CA GLY A 177 4.79 4.21 0.89
C GLY A 177 5.61 3.17 1.67
N THR A 178 5.50 1.88 1.32
CA THR A 178 6.30 0.82 1.93
C THR A 178 7.78 0.98 1.61
N LEU A 179 8.11 1.29 0.34
CA LEU A 179 9.49 1.55 -0.08
C LEU A 179 10.06 2.79 0.61
N ALA A 180 9.31 3.88 0.63
CA ALA A 180 9.72 5.13 1.28
C ALA A 180 9.94 4.92 2.79
N PHE A 181 9.03 4.21 3.46
CA PHE A 181 9.14 3.91 4.88
C PHE A 181 10.34 3.02 5.18
N ALA A 182 10.55 1.96 4.38
CA ALA A 182 11.70 1.07 4.54
C ALA A 182 13.03 1.80 4.31
N TYR A 183 13.08 2.72 3.33
CA TYR A 183 14.24 3.57 3.09
C TYR A 183 14.51 4.51 4.26
N LEU A 184 13.49 5.22 4.75
CA LEU A 184 13.62 6.11 5.89
C LEU A 184 14.11 5.38 7.15
N LEU A 185 13.57 4.20 7.43
CA LEU A 185 14.04 3.37 8.55
C LEU A 185 15.49 2.95 8.36
N SER A 186 15.90 2.62 7.14
CA SER A 186 17.29 2.25 6.83
C SER A 186 18.26 3.40 7.08
N VAL A 187 17.85 4.63 6.80
CA VAL A 187 18.67 5.83 7.04
C VAL A 187 18.75 6.20 8.52
N VAL A 188 17.62 6.07 9.25
CA VAL A 188 17.50 6.60 10.63
C VAL A 188 17.96 5.59 11.68
N MET A 189 17.71 4.29 11.48
CA MET A 189 17.91 3.28 12.53
C MET A 189 19.02 2.27 12.20
N ALA A 190 18.88 1.56 11.11
CA ALA A 190 19.84 0.55 10.66
C ALA A 190 19.54 0.17 9.21
N PRO A 191 20.53 -0.28 8.42
CA PRO A 191 20.30 -0.73 7.05
C PRO A 191 19.30 -1.89 7.00
N MET A 192 18.04 -1.59 6.78
CA MET A 192 16.95 -2.58 6.73
C MET A 192 16.63 -3.04 5.32
N LEU A 193 16.93 -2.20 4.31
CA LEU A 193 16.78 -2.53 2.91
C LEU A 193 17.91 -3.48 2.48
N ALA A 194 17.60 -4.77 2.39
CA ALA A 194 18.48 -5.76 1.81
C ALA A 194 17.91 -6.25 0.49
N GLN A 195 18.77 -6.57 -0.45
CA GLN A 195 18.39 -7.14 -1.74
C GLN A 195 17.38 -8.29 -1.61
N ARG A 196 17.58 -9.19 -0.63
CA ARG A 196 16.69 -10.34 -0.37
C ARG A 196 15.27 -9.98 0.10
N TYR A 197 15.01 -8.74 0.48
CA TYR A 197 13.70 -8.27 0.93
C TYR A 197 12.94 -7.52 -0.15
N LEU A 198 13.58 -7.26 -1.29
CA LEU A 198 13.01 -6.52 -2.41
C LEU A 198 12.49 -7.44 -3.52
N TYR A 199 12.69 -8.77 -3.39
CA TYR A 199 12.15 -9.80 -4.29
C TYR A 199 10.88 -10.45 -3.77
#